data_eb18ae0fc3c4a606891de447e14efbe9
#
_entry.id   eb18ae0fc3c4a606891de447e14efbe9
#
_cell.length_a   1.000
_cell.length_b   1.000
_cell.length_c   1.000
_cell.angle_alpha   90.00
_cell.angle_beta   90.00
_cell.angle_gamma   90.00
#
_symmetry.space_group_name_H-M   'P 1'
#
loop_
_entity.id
_entity.type
_entity.pdbx_description
1 polymer ?
#
loop_
_entity_poly.entity_id
_entity_poly.type
_entity_poly.pdbx_seq_one_letter_code
_entity_poly.pdbx_strand_id
1 'polypeptide(L)'
;MQFGLERFLQDPALRAPLKGRRVALLAHPASVTRDLTHSMDALATLPDVRLTAAFGPQHGLRGDKQDNMMESPDFTDPRLGIPVFSLYGEVRRPTDAMLASWDVVLVDLQDLGCRIYTFITTLRYVLEAAAAHGKAVWVLDRPNPAGRPVEGLTLRDGWESFVGAGPMPMRHGMTMGELGHWFIDLLKLDVEYRVITMQGWQPDAAPCFGWPTERTWVNPSPNAPNLSMARAYAGTVMLEGTTLSEGRGTTRPLELFGAPDIDTRRLLADMRALAPDWLRGCVLRECWFEPTF
;
A
#
# COMPACT_ATOMS: atom_id res chain seq x y z
N MET A 1 -3.88 13.74 -14.69
CA MET A 1 -3.70 12.30 -14.53
C MET A 1 -4.93 11.70 -13.85
N GLN A 2 -5.37 10.51 -14.27
CA GLN A 2 -6.46 9.75 -13.65
C GLN A 2 -5.92 8.45 -13.08
N PHE A 3 -6.32 8.10 -11.85
CA PHE A 3 -6.03 6.79 -11.26
C PHE A 3 -6.98 5.72 -11.81
N GLY A 4 -6.65 4.46 -11.58
CA GLY A 4 -7.48 3.33 -12.00
C GLY A 4 -8.92 3.43 -11.46
N LEU A 5 -9.10 3.84 -10.20
CA LEU A 5 -10.41 4.09 -9.61
C LEU A 5 -11.24 5.07 -10.43
N GLU A 6 -10.70 6.23 -10.77
CA GLU A 6 -11.43 7.29 -11.48
C GLU A 6 -11.81 6.86 -12.89
N ARG A 7 -10.92 6.17 -13.59
CA ARG A 7 -11.23 5.57 -14.90
C ARG A 7 -12.33 4.53 -14.80
N PHE A 8 -12.26 3.68 -13.78
CA PHE A 8 -13.30 2.67 -13.53
C PHE A 8 -14.68 3.31 -13.26
N LEU A 9 -14.72 4.40 -12.49
CA LEU A 9 -15.95 5.13 -12.20
C LEU A 9 -16.55 5.82 -13.43
N GLN A 10 -15.71 6.36 -14.32
CA GLN A 10 -16.14 7.18 -15.46
C GLN A 10 -16.50 6.36 -16.70
N ASP A 11 -15.90 5.18 -16.88
CA ASP A 11 -16.06 4.37 -18.08
C ASP A 11 -16.89 3.09 -17.83
N PRO A 12 -18.18 3.07 -18.25
CA PRO A 12 -19.01 1.88 -18.12
C PRO A 12 -18.47 0.66 -18.89
N ALA A 13 -17.68 0.86 -19.95
CA ALA A 13 -17.12 -0.25 -20.71
C ALA A 13 -16.08 -1.03 -19.87
N LEU A 14 -15.37 -0.36 -18.96
CA LEU A 14 -14.47 -1.03 -18.02
C LEU A 14 -15.23 -1.93 -17.02
N ARG A 15 -16.47 -1.57 -16.69
CA ARG A 15 -17.31 -2.28 -15.74
C ARG A 15 -18.21 -3.35 -16.38
N ALA A 16 -18.42 -3.29 -17.67
CA ALA A 16 -19.32 -4.21 -18.38
C ALA A 16 -19.12 -5.70 -18.05
N PRO A 17 -17.86 -6.20 -17.87
CA PRO A 17 -17.65 -7.60 -17.50
C PRO A 17 -18.08 -7.96 -16.07
N LEU A 18 -18.42 -6.97 -15.21
CA LEU A 18 -18.92 -7.21 -13.85
C LEU A 18 -20.43 -7.43 -13.79
N LYS A 19 -21.13 -7.29 -14.92
CA LYS A 19 -22.59 -7.45 -14.96
C LYS A 19 -23.00 -8.82 -14.41
N GLY A 20 -23.84 -8.77 -13.36
CA GLY A 20 -24.35 -9.98 -12.68
C GLY A 20 -23.36 -10.61 -11.67
N ARG A 21 -22.12 -10.17 -11.61
CA ARG A 21 -21.12 -10.66 -10.65
C ARG A 21 -21.26 -9.94 -9.30
N ARG A 22 -21.00 -10.65 -8.22
CA ARG A 22 -20.87 -10.09 -6.88
C ARG A 22 -19.47 -9.49 -6.75
N VAL A 23 -19.38 -8.24 -6.33
CA VAL A 23 -18.14 -7.50 -6.25
C VAL A 23 -17.78 -7.26 -4.79
N ALA A 24 -16.55 -7.60 -4.40
CA ALA A 24 -15.95 -7.12 -3.15
C ALA A 24 -14.96 -5.99 -3.41
N LEU A 25 -14.68 -5.20 -2.38
CA LEU A 25 -13.67 -4.13 -2.42
C LEU A 25 -12.64 -4.35 -1.32
N LEU A 26 -11.37 -4.43 -1.67
CA LEU A 26 -10.24 -4.32 -0.74
C LEU A 26 -9.72 -2.89 -0.78
N ALA A 27 -9.87 -2.17 0.34
CA ALA A 27 -9.58 -0.74 0.42
C ALA A 27 -9.12 -0.32 1.82
N HIS A 28 -8.64 0.91 1.91
CA HIS A 28 -8.16 1.55 3.14
C HIS A 28 -8.41 3.07 3.06
N PRO A 29 -8.08 3.90 4.10
CA PRO A 29 -8.44 5.33 4.10
C PRO A 29 -7.97 6.15 2.90
N ALA A 30 -6.84 5.80 2.28
CA ALA A 30 -6.35 6.51 1.09
C ALA A 30 -6.93 5.98 -0.24
N SER A 31 -7.88 5.02 -0.18
CA SER A 31 -8.65 4.57 -1.34
C SER A 31 -9.71 5.59 -1.71
N VAL A 32 -9.26 6.73 -2.23
CA VAL A 32 -10.11 7.89 -2.52
C VAL A 32 -9.94 8.37 -3.96
N THR A 33 -10.97 9.02 -4.46
CA THR A 33 -10.96 9.79 -5.70
C THR A 33 -10.24 11.13 -5.52
N ARG A 34 -10.15 11.94 -6.58
CA ARG A 34 -9.50 13.25 -6.53
C ARG A 34 -10.20 14.23 -5.57
N ASP A 35 -11.50 14.12 -5.41
CA ASP A 35 -12.33 14.93 -4.50
C ASP A 35 -12.50 14.30 -3.11
N LEU A 36 -11.64 13.34 -2.77
CA LEU A 36 -11.58 12.64 -1.49
C LEU A 36 -12.79 11.76 -1.17
N THR A 37 -13.62 11.44 -2.16
CA THR A 37 -14.69 10.44 -1.98
C THR A 37 -14.08 9.04 -1.86
N HIS A 38 -14.38 8.32 -0.78
CA HIS A 38 -13.86 6.97 -0.58
C HIS A 38 -14.39 6.01 -1.65
N SER A 39 -13.55 5.09 -2.13
CA SER A 39 -13.91 4.15 -3.21
C SER A 39 -15.13 3.32 -2.91
N MET A 40 -15.35 2.91 -1.66
CA MET A 40 -16.55 2.18 -1.26
C MET A 40 -17.82 3.00 -1.49
N ASP A 41 -17.81 4.27 -1.12
CA ASP A 41 -18.94 5.19 -1.30
C ASP A 41 -19.18 5.47 -2.78
N ALA A 42 -18.10 5.73 -3.53
CA ALA A 42 -18.21 5.97 -4.97
C ALA A 42 -18.74 4.75 -5.73
N LEU A 43 -18.28 3.53 -5.41
CA LEU A 43 -18.75 2.31 -6.03
C LEU A 43 -20.22 1.99 -5.69
N ALA A 44 -20.64 2.30 -4.46
CA ALA A 44 -22.03 2.08 -4.03
C ALA A 44 -23.06 2.94 -4.79
N THR A 45 -22.63 4.03 -5.45
CA THR A 45 -23.50 4.85 -6.31
C THR A 45 -23.70 4.27 -7.71
N LEU A 46 -22.90 3.29 -8.12
CA LEU A 46 -22.94 2.74 -9.47
C LEU A 46 -24.03 1.67 -9.61
N PRO A 47 -25.03 1.87 -10.47
CA PRO A 47 -26.13 0.91 -10.62
C PRO A 47 -25.73 -0.41 -11.28
N ASP A 48 -24.58 -0.42 -11.93
CA ASP A 48 -24.02 -1.57 -12.66
C ASP A 48 -22.96 -2.35 -11.85
N VAL A 49 -22.69 -1.95 -10.58
CA VAL A 49 -21.77 -2.63 -9.66
C VAL A 49 -22.53 -3.13 -8.44
N ARG A 50 -22.58 -4.45 -8.28
CA ARG A 50 -23.19 -5.08 -7.10
C ARG A 50 -22.12 -5.31 -6.02
N LEU A 51 -21.91 -4.31 -5.15
CA LEU A 51 -21.02 -4.43 -4.01
C LEU A 51 -21.64 -5.33 -2.93
N THR A 52 -20.98 -6.43 -2.57
CA THR A 52 -21.50 -7.44 -1.63
C THR A 52 -20.65 -7.63 -0.38
N ALA A 53 -19.41 -7.17 -0.39
CA ALA A 53 -18.50 -7.22 0.75
C ALA A 53 -17.41 -6.18 0.60
N ALA A 54 -16.72 -5.85 1.70
CA ALA A 54 -15.49 -5.10 1.68
C ALA A 54 -14.42 -5.77 2.56
N PHE A 55 -13.16 -5.43 2.35
CA PHE A 55 -12.01 -5.93 3.09
C PHE A 55 -11.12 -4.76 3.52
N GLY A 56 -10.64 -4.81 4.77
CA GLY A 56 -9.61 -3.90 5.27
C GLY A 56 -8.27 -4.63 5.42
N PRO A 57 -7.15 -4.05 4.94
CA PRO A 57 -5.81 -4.55 5.24
C PRO A 57 -5.38 -4.15 6.66
N GLN A 58 -4.09 -4.23 6.97
CA GLN A 58 -3.53 -3.66 8.22
C GLN A 58 -4.03 -2.22 8.43
N HIS A 59 -4.31 -1.86 9.68
CA HIS A 59 -4.97 -0.64 10.14
C HIS A 59 -6.48 -0.56 9.83
N GLY A 60 -7.04 -1.54 9.13
CA GLY A 60 -8.46 -1.62 8.81
C GLY A 60 -8.93 -0.73 7.65
N LEU A 61 -10.15 -0.95 7.22
CA LEU A 61 -10.77 -0.19 6.12
C LEU A 61 -10.86 1.32 6.44
N ARG A 62 -11.00 1.70 7.71
CA ARG A 62 -11.16 3.09 8.17
C ARG A 62 -9.88 3.72 8.72
N GLY A 63 -8.81 2.93 8.93
CA GLY A 63 -7.52 3.39 9.42
C GLY A 63 -7.53 3.88 10.87
N ASP A 64 -8.45 3.38 11.68
CA ASP A 64 -8.62 3.77 13.07
C ASP A 64 -7.63 3.08 14.04
N LYS A 65 -6.88 2.10 13.57
CA LYS A 65 -5.87 1.39 14.36
C LYS A 65 -4.51 2.04 14.16
N GLN A 66 -4.09 2.82 15.16
CA GLN A 66 -2.85 3.62 15.11
C GLN A 66 -1.59 2.79 15.29
N ASP A 67 -1.63 1.73 16.10
CA ASP A 67 -0.49 0.86 16.33
C ASP A 67 -0.32 -0.17 15.22
N ASN A 68 0.93 -0.50 14.91
CA ASN A 68 1.29 -1.45 13.87
C ASN A 68 0.79 -2.87 14.11
N MET A 69 0.66 -3.29 15.38
CA MET A 69 0.31 -4.66 15.78
C MET A 69 -1.15 -4.80 16.20
N MET A 70 -1.95 -3.73 16.09
CA MET A 70 -3.33 -3.77 16.53
C MET A 70 -4.23 -4.42 15.48
N GLU A 71 -4.92 -5.48 15.88
CA GLU A 71 -5.88 -6.19 15.05
C GLU A 71 -7.20 -5.43 14.91
N SER A 72 -7.85 -5.60 13.77
CA SER A 72 -9.18 -5.05 13.49
C SER A 72 -10.21 -6.16 13.43
N PRO A 73 -11.36 -6.06 14.13
CA PRO A 73 -12.43 -7.03 13.99
C PRO A 73 -13.21 -6.84 12.68
N ASP A 74 -13.92 -7.90 12.29
CA ASP A 74 -14.95 -7.82 11.25
C ASP A 74 -16.13 -6.97 11.74
N PHE A 75 -16.82 -6.30 10.82
CA PHE A 75 -18.05 -5.56 11.15
C PHE A 75 -18.99 -5.50 9.94
N THR A 76 -20.22 -5.03 10.15
CA THR A 76 -21.15 -4.71 9.06
C THR A 76 -21.17 -3.20 8.84
N ASP A 77 -20.96 -2.74 7.60
CA ASP A 77 -21.08 -1.31 7.31
C ASP A 77 -22.52 -0.84 7.53
N PRO A 78 -22.76 0.16 8.41
CA PRO A 78 -24.10 0.54 8.80
C PRO A 78 -24.91 1.24 7.69
N ARG A 79 -24.24 1.77 6.65
CA ARG A 79 -24.91 2.47 5.53
C ARG A 79 -25.25 1.52 4.39
N LEU A 80 -24.35 0.60 4.09
CA LEU A 80 -24.50 -0.30 2.95
C LEU A 80 -25.06 -1.67 3.36
N GLY A 81 -25.03 -2.02 4.64
CA GLY A 81 -25.49 -3.30 5.16
C GLY A 81 -24.65 -4.50 4.69
N ILE A 82 -23.44 -4.27 4.19
CA ILE A 82 -22.54 -5.31 3.72
C ILE A 82 -21.49 -5.66 4.78
N PRO A 83 -20.99 -6.91 4.82
CA PRO A 83 -19.89 -7.28 5.68
C PRO A 83 -18.59 -6.57 5.27
N VAL A 84 -17.82 -6.14 6.26
CA VAL A 84 -16.45 -5.64 6.14
C VAL A 84 -15.55 -6.58 6.90
N PHE A 85 -14.76 -7.35 6.18
CA PHE A 85 -13.84 -8.33 6.72
C PHE A 85 -12.46 -7.73 6.95
N SER A 86 -11.82 -8.15 8.02
CA SER A 86 -10.44 -7.77 8.31
C SER A 86 -9.47 -8.82 7.77
N LEU A 87 -8.50 -8.36 6.95
CA LEU A 87 -7.31 -9.15 6.59
C LEU A 87 -6.12 -8.79 7.48
N TYR A 88 -6.40 -8.20 8.63
CA TYR A 88 -5.46 -7.98 9.74
C TYR A 88 -6.19 -8.10 11.09
N GLY A 89 -6.84 -9.24 11.29
CA GLY A 89 -7.57 -9.65 12.47
C GLY A 89 -7.14 -11.08 12.86
N GLU A 90 -8.08 -11.95 13.11
CA GLU A 90 -7.84 -13.37 13.35
C GLU A 90 -7.12 -14.05 12.18
N VAL A 91 -7.34 -13.54 10.96
CA VAL A 91 -6.75 -14.07 9.73
C VAL A 91 -6.02 -12.99 8.94
N ARG A 92 -5.05 -13.41 8.12
CA ARG A 92 -4.34 -12.57 7.13
C ARG A 92 -4.68 -12.96 5.69
N ARG A 93 -5.37 -14.09 5.51
CA ARG A 93 -5.82 -14.62 4.23
C ARG A 93 -7.33 -14.70 4.20
N PRO A 94 -8.01 -14.42 3.07
CA PRO A 94 -9.44 -14.65 2.96
C PRO A 94 -9.79 -16.11 3.28
N THR A 95 -10.77 -16.31 4.14
CA THR A 95 -11.34 -17.64 4.44
C THR A 95 -12.35 -18.06 3.40
N ASP A 96 -12.72 -19.34 3.35
CA ASP A 96 -13.75 -19.86 2.44
C ASP A 96 -15.08 -19.13 2.61
N ALA A 97 -15.46 -18.79 3.85
CA ALA A 97 -16.68 -18.02 4.13
C ALA A 97 -16.60 -16.61 3.54
N MET A 98 -15.46 -15.93 3.63
CA MET A 98 -15.24 -14.63 3.01
C MET A 98 -15.28 -14.75 1.49
N LEU A 99 -14.62 -15.75 0.92
CA LEU A 99 -14.58 -16.01 -0.53
C LEU A 99 -15.97 -16.33 -1.10
N ALA A 100 -16.87 -16.95 -0.33
CA ALA A 100 -18.23 -17.23 -0.75
C ALA A 100 -19.07 -15.96 -0.98
N SER A 101 -18.67 -14.79 -0.47
CA SER A 101 -19.42 -13.54 -0.55
C SER A 101 -19.26 -12.78 -1.88
N TRP A 102 -18.29 -13.11 -2.72
CA TRP A 102 -17.98 -12.39 -3.95
C TRP A 102 -17.51 -13.29 -5.10
N ASP A 103 -17.48 -12.74 -6.30
CA ASP A 103 -16.98 -13.37 -7.53
C ASP A 103 -15.75 -12.62 -8.06
N VAL A 104 -15.68 -11.29 -7.86
CA VAL A 104 -14.58 -10.42 -8.23
C VAL A 104 -14.23 -9.53 -7.04
N VAL A 105 -12.95 -9.41 -6.70
CA VAL A 105 -12.49 -8.39 -5.76
C VAL A 105 -11.79 -7.25 -6.51
N LEU A 106 -12.24 -6.02 -6.26
CA LEU A 106 -11.54 -4.80 -6.66
C LEU A 106 -10.53 -4.44 -5.57
N VAL A 107 -9.27 -4.28 -5.95
CA VAL A 107 -8.19 -3.90 -5.05
C VAL A 107 -7.85 -2.44 -5.31
N ASP A 108 -8.13 -1.57 -4.37
CA ASP A 108 -7.84 -0.14 -4.42
C ASP A 108 -6.92 0.24 -3.26
N LEU A 109 -5.65 -0.13 -3.35
CA LEU A 109 -4.65 0.08 -2.30
C LEU A 109 -3.57 1.06 -2.75
N GLN A 110 -3.25 2.03 -1.87
CA GLN A 110 -2.11 2.92 -2.04
C GLN A 110 -0.89 2.32 -1.35
N ASP A 111 0.02 1.76 -2.14
CA ASP A 111 1.32 1.27 -1.66
C ASP A 111 2.29 2.42 -1.35
N LEU A 112 3.36 2.12 -0.61
CA LEU A 112 4.46 3.05 -0.32
C LEU A 112 5.74 2.77 -1.13
N GLY A 113 5.74 1.74 -1.97
CA GLY A 113 6.90 1.39 -2.81
C GLY A 113 8.03 0.65 -2.07
N CYS A 114 7.73 0.12 -0.89
CA CYS A 114 8.67 -0.60 -0.04
C CYS A 114 8.21 -2.03 0.23
N ARG A 115 9.11 -3.02 0.07
CA ARG A 115 8.82 -4.45 0.30
C ARG A 115 8.16 -4.75 1.64
N ILE A 116 8.52 -4.02 2.69
CA ILE A 116 8.02 -4.26 4.06
C ILE A 116 6.56 -3.82 4.20
N TYR A 117 6.05 -2.97 3.31
CA TYR A 117 4.70 -2.46 3.42
C TYR A 117 3.67 -3.58 3.14
N THR A 118 2.87 -3.89 4.15
CA THR A 118 2.06 -5.12 4.24
C THR A 118 0.96 -5.26 3.20
N PHE A 119 0.57 -4.18 2.53
CA PHE A 119 -0.45 -4.21 1.47
C PHE A 119 -0.02 -5.09 0.29
N ILE A 120 1.28 -5.17 0.03
CA ILE A 120 1.87 -6.06 -0.97
C ILE A 120 1.58 -7.52 -0.61
N THR A 121 1.79 -7.90 0.66
CA THR A 121 1.52 -9.26 1.13
C THR A 121 0.02 -9.56 1.15
N THR A 122 -0.81 -8.57 1.51
CA THR A 122 -2.27 -8.68 1.44
C THR A 122 -2.72 -8.98 0.00
N LEU A 123 -2.18 -8.24 -1.00
CA LEU A 123 -2.45 -8.53 -2.42
C LEU A 123 -2.05 -9.96 -2.79
N ARG A 124 -0.83 -10.40 -2.42
CA ARG A 124 -0.37 -11.77 -2.67
C ARG A 124 -1.35 -12.80 -2.12
N TYR A 125 -1.76 -12.66 -0.86
CA TYR A 125 -2.67 -13.61 -0.21
C TYR A 125 -4.06 -13.63 -0.85
N VAL A 126 -4.55 -12.49 -1.30
CA VAL A 126 -5.82 -12.41 -2.05
C VAL A 126 -5.71 -13.09 -3.41
N LEU A 127 -4.60 -12.92 -4.13
CA LEU A 127 -4.34 -13.60 -5.41
C LEU A 127 -4.27 -15.12 -5.24
N GLU A 128 -3.52 -15.61 -4.24
CA GLU A 128 -3.42 -17.05 -3.94
C GLU A 128 -4.80 -17.64 -3.59
N ALA A 129 -5.59 -16.96 -2.74
CA ALA A 129 -6.91 -17.41 -2.36
C ALA A 129 -7.89 -17.38 -3.55
N ALA A 130 -7.85 -16.32 -4.37
CA ALA A 130 -8.67 -16.19 -5.57
C ALA A 130 -8.37 -17.29 -6.59
N ALA A 131 -7.09 -17.57 -6.84
CA ALA A 131 -6.67 -18.66 -7.73
C ALA A 131 -7.21 -20.03 -7.28
N ALA A 132 -7.08 -20.34 -5.99
CA ALA A 132 -7.53 -21.60 -5.43
C ALA A 132 -9.06 -21.81 -5.53
N HIS A 133 -9.84 -20.72 -5.65
CA HIS A 133 -11.31 -20.75 -5.63
C HIS A 133 -11.96 -20.25 -6.95
N GLY A 134 -11.19 -20.08 -8.02
CA GLY A 134 -11.70 -19.61 -9.31
C GLY A 134 -12.35 -18.23 -9.25
N LYS A 135 -11.81 -17.32 -8.42
CA LYS A 135 -12.27 -15.94 -8.27
C LYS A 135 -11.41 -14.99 -9.10
N ALA A 136 -11.94 -13.80 -9.38
CA ALA A 136 -11.21 -12.77 -10.12
C ALA A 136 -10.65 -11.67 -9.20
N VAL A 137 -9.48 -11.15 -9.54
CA VAL A 137 -8.85 -10.03 -8.86
C VAL A 137 -8.60 -8.90 -9.85
N TRP A 138 -9.19 -7.73 -9.62
CA TRP A 138 -9.00 -6.55 -10.44
C TRP A 138 -8.35 -5.45 -9.61
N VAL A 139 -7.24 -4.91 -10.07
CA VAL A 139 -6.53 -3.81 -9.39
C VAL A 139 -6.91 -2.48 -10.03
N LEU A 140 -7.39 -1.55 -9.21
CA LEU A 140 -7.59 -0.15 -9.56
C LEU A 140 -6.28 0.59 -9.31
N ASP A 141 -5.41 0.65 -10.32
CA ASP A 141 -4.00 0.96 -10.15
C ASP A 141 -3.73 2.42 -9.71
N ARG A 142 -2.69 2.57 -8.87
CA ARG A 142 -2.25 3.84 -8.29
C ARG A 142 -0.74 4.02 -8.45
N PRO A 143 -0.23 5.28 -8.48
CA PRO A 143 1.20 5.53 -8.59
C PRO A 143 1.97 4.96 -7.41
N ASN A 144 3.18 4.47 -7.67
CA ASN A 144 4.14 4.17 -6.62
C ASN A 144 4.82 5.47 -6.16
N PRO A 145 4.64 5.91 -4.89
CA PRO A 145 5.15 7.19 -4.41
C PRO A 145 6.67 7.20 -4.21
N ALA A 146 7.29 6.04 -4.01
CA ALA A 146 8.76 5.92 -3.90
C ALA A 146 9.46 5.93 -5.27
N GLY A 147 8.70 5.80 -6.36
CA GLY A 147 9.22 5.84 -7.72
C GLY A 147 9.75 4.50 -8.23
N ARG A 148 10.40 4.56 -9.40
CA ARG A 148 10.90 3.42 -10.16
C ARG A 148 12.31 2.95 -9.84
N PRO A 149 13.24 3.73 -9.27
CA PRO A 149 14.56 3.19 -8.95
C PRO A 149 14.42 1.94 -8.08
N VAL A 150 14.99 0.82 -8.56
CA VAL A 150 15.02 -0.44 -7.82
C VAL A 150 16.28 -0.45 -6.98
N GLU A 151 16.13 -0.48 -5.65
CA GLU A 151 17.25 -0.32 -4.72
C GLU A 151 17.09 -1.17 -3.46
N GLY A 152 18.21 -1.38 -2.78
CA GLY A 152 18.28 -2.11 -1.53
C GLY A 152 18.44 -3.63 -1.73
N LEU A 153 18.61 -4.33 -0.62
CA LEU A 153 18.85 -5.77 -0.62
C LEU A 153 17.57 -6.53 -0.98
N THR A 154 17.71 -7.53 -1.85
CA THR A 154 16.67 -8.50 -2.15
C THR A 154 16.43 -9.40 -0.94
N LEU A 155 15.16 -9.74 -0.69
CA LEU A 155 14.81 -10.74 0.33
C LEU A 155 15.41 -12.08 -0.07
N ARG A 156 16.03 -12.77 0.88
CA ARG A 156 16.56 -14.11 0.68
C ARG A 156 15.43 -15.13 0.70
N ASP A 157 15.57 -16.20 -0.07
CA ASP A 157 14.64 -17.31 -0.07
C ASP A 157 14.51 -17.93 1.34
N GLY A 158 13.29 -18.27 1.73
CA GLY A 158 12.98 -18.81 3.05
C GLY A 158 12.83 -17.76 4.16
N TRP A 159 12.92 -16.46 3.83
CA TRP A 159 12.67 -15.36 4.76
C TRP A 159 11.35 -14.62 4.48
N GLU A 160 10.49 -15.23 3.66
CA GLU A 160 9.19 -14.67 3.37
C GLU A 160 8.35 -14.59 4.65
N SER A 161 7.65 -13.47 4.78
CA SER A 161 6.78 -13.17 5.91
C SER A 161 5.69 -12.18 5.52
N PHE A 162 4.85 -11.80 6.48
CA PHE A 162 3.85 -10.75 6.22
C PHE A 162 4.47 -9.38 5.89
N VAL A 163 5.70 -9.13 6.29
CA VAL A 163 6.49 -7.93 5.96
C VAL A 163 7.55 -8.18 4.86
N GLY A 164 7.39 -9.25 4.10
CA GLY A 164 8.32 -9.64 3.03
C GLY A 164 7.71 -10.69 2.12
N ALA A 165 6.90 -10.26 1.15
CA ALA A 165 6.05 -11.14 0.35
C ALA A 165 6.79 -11.96 -0.72
N GLY A 166 8.07 -11.74 -0.96
CA GLY A 166 8.82 -12.44 -2.00
C GLY A 166 10.20 -11.85 -2.26
N PRO A 167 10.98 -12.44 -3.18
CA PRO A 167 12.36 -12.07 -3.47
C PRO A 167 12.45 -10.77 -4.28
N MET A 168 12.03 -9.66 -3.68
CA MET A 168 12.15 -8.32 -4.24
C MET A 168 13.08 -7.45 -3.38
N PRO A 169 13.71 -6.41 -3.95
CA PRO A 169 14.51 -5.44 -3.20
C PRO A 169 13.62 -4.54 -2.34
N MET A 170 14.24 -3.82 -1.39
CA MET A 170 13.52 -2.94 -0.46
C MET A 170 12.65 -1.90 -1.20
N ARG A 171 13.21 -1.20 -2.18
CA ARG A 171 12.45 -0.35 -3.12
C ARG A 171 12.23 -1.17 -4.39
N HIS A 172 11.01 -1.62 -4.62
CA HIS A 172 10.69 -2.55 -5.72
C HIS A 172 10.34 -1.87 -7.06
N GLY A 173 9.98 -0.59 -7.05
CA GLY A 173 9.74 0.20 -8.28
C GLY A 173 8.45 -0.15 -9.06
N MET A 174 7.56 -0.98 -8.51
CA MET A 174 6.33 -1.44 -9.17
C MET A 174 5.09 -0.77 -8.58
N THR A 175 4.03 -0.64 -9.37
CA THR A 175 2.67 -0.33 -8.89
C THR A 175 1.99 -1.58 -8.33
N MET A 176 0.84 -1.43 -7.66
CA MET A 176 0.07 -2.59 -7.19
C MET A 176 -0.40 -3.47 -8.34
N GLY A 177 -0.74 -2.88 -9.50
CA GLY A 177 -1.09 -3.62 -10.70
C GLY A 177 0.08 -4.43 -11.26
N GLU A 178 1.28 -3.86 -11.27
CA GLU A 178 2.50 -4.56 -11.69
C GLU A 178 2.93 -5.64 -10.69
N LEU A 179 2.79 -5.38 -9.38
CA LEU A 179 3.03 -6.38 -8.33
C LEU A 179 2.12 -7.61 -8.47
N GLY A 180 0.86 -7.41 -8.82
CA GLY A 180 -0.05 -8.53 -9.06
C GLY A 180 0.40 -9.42 -10.22
N HIS A 181 0.81 -8.85 -11.34
CA HIS A 181 1.40 -9.61 -12.46
C HIS A 181 2.67 -10.35 -12.03
N TRP A 182 3.54 -9.68 -11.26
CA TRP A 182 4.77 -10.27 -10.76
C TRP A 182 4.51 -11.47 -9.84
N PHE A 183 3.53 -11.38 -8.92
CA PHE A 183 3.15 -12.50 -8.06
C PHE A 183 2.53 -13.66 -8.84
N ILE A 184 1.68 -13.38 -9.81
CA ILE A 184 1.06 -14.40 -10.67
C ILE A 184 2.13 -15.19 -11.40
N ASP A 185 3.11 -14.49 -11.97
CA ASP A 185 4.22 -15.15 -12.67
C ASP A 185 5.15 -15.90 -11.70
N LEU A 186 5.53 -15.29 -10.58
CA LEU A 186 6.41 -15.89 -9.57
C LEU A 186 5.81 -17.17 -8.99
N LEU A 187 4.52 -17.17 -8.66
CA LEU A 187 3.83 -18.25 -7.96
C LEU A 187 3.07 -19.18 -8.91
N LYS A 188 3.10 -18.90 -10.23
CA LYS A 188 2.39 -19.65 -11.27
C LYS A 188 0.90 -19.82 -10.98
N LEU A 189 0.25 -18.72 -10.58
CA LEU A 189 -1.17 -18.71 -10.24
C LEU A 189 -2.04 -18.73 -11.50
N ASP A 190 -3.08 -19.58 -11.49
CA ASP A 190 -4.16 -19.53 -12.47
C ASP A 190 -5.32 -18.71 -11.88
N VAL A 191 -5.35 -17.42 -12.21
CA VAL A 191 -6.32 -16.46 -11.68
C VAL A 191 -6.76 -15.47 -12.76
N GLU A 192 -8.08 -15.19 -12.84
CA GLU A 192 -8.57 -14.08 -13.66
C GLU A 192 -8.07 -12.76 -13.04
N TYR A 193 -7.06 -12.15 -13.68
CA TYR A 193 -6.44 -10.93 -13.20
C TYR A 193 -6.58 -9.79 -14.21
N ARG A 194 -6.97 -8.62 -13.71
CA ARG A 194 -7.10 -7.41 -14.55
C ARG A 194 -6.58 -6.17 -13.82
N VAL A 195 -5.87 -5.32 -14.54
CA VAL A 195 -5.46 -4.01 -14.04
C VAL A 195 -6.26 -2.93 -14.77
N ILE A 196 -6.96 -2.10 -14.02
CA ILE A 196 -7.51 -0.84 -14.51
C ILE A 196 -6.38 0.19 -14.38
N THR A 197 -5.65 0.34 -15.46
CA THR A 197 -4.43 1.15 -15.50
C THR A 197 -4.73 2.64 -15.29
N MET A 198 -3.75 3.38 -14.81
CA MET A 198 -3.78 4.85 -14.78
C MET A 198 -3.75 5.43 -16.18
N GLN A 199 -4.26 6.65 -16.34
CA GLN A 199 -4.13 7.43 -17.56
C GLN A 199 -3.30 8.69 -17.33
N GLY A 200 -2.32 8.93 -18.22
CA GLY A 200 -1.44 10.09 -18.14
C GLY A 200 -0.38 9.98 -17.05
N TRP A 201 -0.12 8.78 -16.51
CA TRP A 201 0.97 8.53 -15.57
C TRP A 201 2.28 8.30 -16.34
N GLN A 202 3.33 8.94 -15.85
CA GLN A 202 4.70 8.76 -16.32
C GLN A 202 5.60 8.56 -15.10
N PRO A 203 6.07 7.34 -14.83
CA PRO A 203 6.71 6.96 -13.57
C PRO A 203 8.00 7.72 -13.26
N ASP A 204 8.69 8.21 -14.27
CA ASP A 204 9.97 8.93 -14.12
C ASP A 204 9.81 10.46 -14.18
N ALA A 205 8.56 10.97 -14.29
CA ALA A 205 8.33 12.40 -14.40
C ALA A 205 8.71 13.14 -13.11
N ALA A 206 9.61 14.12 -13.25
CA ALA A 206 9.97 15.03 -12.16
C ALA A 206 8.77 15.93 -11.76
N PRO A 207 8.73 16.42 -10.50
CA PRO A 207 9.73 16.23 -9.45
C PRO A 207 9.49 14.98 -8.60
N CYS A 208 8.42 14.24 -8.81
CA CYS A 208 7.86 13.30 -7.86
C CYS A 208 7.68 11.89 -8.41
N PHE A 209 8.50 11.44 -9.36
CA PHE A 209 8.36 10.12 -10.00
C PHE A 209 6.92 9.86 -10.50
N GLY A 210 6.36 10.85 -11.20
CA GLY A 210 5.00 10.77 -11.73
C GLY A 210 3.88 10.96 -10.71
N TRP A 211 4.18 11.18 -9.43
CA TRP A 211 3.14 11.55 -8.48
C TRP A 211 2.56 12.93 -8.82
N PRO A 212 1.24 13.08 -8.97
CA PRO A 212 0.64 14.36 -9.33
C PRO A 212 0.70 15.33 -8.14
N THR A 213 1.47 16.40 -8.28
CA THR A 213 1.70 17.38 -7.20
C THR A 213 0.44 18.09 -6.74
N GLU A 214 -0.58 18.15 -7.60
CA GLU A 214 -1.89 18.74 -7.30
C GLU A 214 -2.84 17.78 -6.56
N ARG A 215 -2.43 16.53 -6.36
CA ARG A 215 -3.23 15.52 -5.66
C ARG A 215 -2.96 15.61 -4.15
N THR A 216 -4.02 15.76 -3.37
CA THR A 216 -3.92 15.67 -1.91
C THR A 216 -3.40 14.30 -1.49
N TRP A 217 -2.39 14.29 -0.62
CA TRP A 217 -1.95 13.06 0.04
C TRP A 217 -2.96 12.66 1.10
N VAL A 218 -3.37 11.41 1.09
CA VAL A 218 -4.13 10.78 2.17
C VAL A 218 -3.28 9.66 2.73
N ASN A 219 -3.12 9.63 4.04
CA ASN A 219 -2.27 8.67 4.72
C ASN A 219 -2.75 7.24 4.46
N PRO A 220 -1.97 6.39 3.78
CA PRO A 220 -2.33 4.98 3.62
C PRO A 220 -2.21 4.19 4.92
N SER A 221 -1.40 4.69 5.86
CA SER A 221 -1.31 4.20 7.24
C SER A 221 -1.03 5.38 8.18
N PRO A 222 -1.25 5.24 9.51
CA PRO A 222 -1.15 6.35 10.46
C PRO A 222 0.19 7.09 10.43
N ASN A 223 1.30 6.36 10.26
CA ASN A 223 2.65 6.91 10.23
C ASN A 223 3.19 7.15 8.80
N ALA A 224 2.31 7.31 7.81
CA ALA A 224 2.67 7.67 6.44
C ALA A 224 2.09 9.04 6.05
N PRO A 225 2.56 10.14 6.66
CA PRO A 225 1.89 11.45 6.60
C PRO A 225 2.11 12.20 5.29
N ASN A 226 3.11 11.83 4.49
CA ASN A 226 3.44 12.60 3.29
C ASN A 226 4.33 11.81 2.31
N LEU A 227 4.51 12.38 1.14
CA LEU A 227 5.29 11.80 0.04
C LEU A 227 6.80 11.72 0.36
N SER A 228 7.35 12.63 1.16
CA SER A 228 8.78 12.61 1.54
C SER A 228 9.07 11.40 2.41
N MET A 229 8.16 11.11 3.36
CA MET A 229 8.23 9.89 4.17
C MET A 229 8.20 8.64 3.29
N ALA A 230 7.27 8.53 2.34
CA ALA A 230 7.16 7.36 1.47
C ALA A 230 8.45 7.08 0.69
N ARG A 231 9.19 8.12 0.32
CA ARG A 231 10.49 8.00 -0.36
C ARG A 231 11.62 7.58 0.57
N ALA A 232 11.64 8.09 1.80
CA ALA A 232 12.63 7.73 2.80
C ALA A 232 12.40 6.31 3.34
N TYR A 233 11.14 5.87 3.37
CA TYR A 233 10.67 4.67 4.07
C TYR A 233 11.43 3.40 3.68
N ALA A 234 11.77 3.20 2.41
CA ALA A 234 12.50 2.02 1.97
C ALA A 234 13.89 1.86 2.61
N GLY A 235 14.46 2.95 3.13
CA GLY A 235 15.70 2.95 3.90
C GLY A 235 15.44 3.05 5.41
N THR A 236 14.63 4.03 5.83
CA THR A 236 14.47 4.37 7.25
C THR A 236 13.68 3.33 8.04
N VAL A 237 12.81 2.54 7.40
CA VAL A 237 12.11 1.43 8.04
C VAL A 237 13.07 0.39 8.65
N MET A 238 14.29 0.27 8.13
CA MET A 238 15.29 -0.64 8.70
C MET A 238 15.72 -0.24 10.11
N LEU A 239 15.51 1.01 10.51
CA LEU A 239 15.84 1.50 11.85
C LEU A 239 14.90 0.90 12.92
N GLU A 240 13.70 0.45 12.55
CA GLU A 240 12.78 -0.26 13.47
C GLU A 240 13.40 -1.55 14.05
N GLY A 241 14.38 -2.13 13.38
CA GLY A 241 15.14 -3.29 13.87
C GLY A 241 16.35 -2.95 14.72
N THR A 242 16.51 -1.69 15.14
CA THR A 242 17.65 -1.20 15.91
C THR A 242 17.21 -0.56 17.23
N THR A 243 18.18 -0.03 17.99
CA THR A 243 17.90 0.76 19.21
C THR A 243 17.63 2.24 18.92
N LEU A 244 17.61 2.64 17.65
CA LEU A 244 17.28 4.00 17.25
C LEU A 244 15.79 4.21 17.23
N SER A 245 15.33 5.39 17.64
CA SER A 245 14.00 5.85 17.32
C SER A 245 13.95 6.33 15.88
N GLU A 246 12.94 5.91 15.14
CA GLU A 246 12.65 6.39 13.79
C GLU A 246 11.61 7.53 13.77
N GLY A 247 11.43 8.20 14.91
CA GLY A 247 10.61 9.40 15.03
C GLY A 247 9.10 9.16 15.09
N ARG A 248 8.63 7.95 15.36
CA ARG A 248 7.19 7.70 15.61
C ARG A 248 6.71 8.52 16.81
N GLY A 249 5.46 8.97 16.76
CA GLY A 249 4.89 9.92 17.73
C GLY A 249 5.22 11.38 17.46
N THR A 250 6.12 11.67 16.52
CA THR A 250 6.35 13.03 16.01
C THR A 250 5.49 13.30 14.77
N THR A 251 5.50 14.56 14.30
CA THR A 251 4.83 14.94 13.03
C THR A 251 5.61 14.52 11.77
N ARG A 252 6.79 13.89 11.94
CA ARG A 252 7.70 13.45 10.88
C ARG A 252 8.21 12.02 11.12
N PRO A 253 7.32 11.03 11.34
CA PRO A 253 7.75 9.66 11.54
C PRO A 253 8.52 9.17 10.31
N LEU A 254 9.56 8.36 10.56
CA LEU A 254 10.40 7.74 9.52
C LEU A 254 11.19 8.74 8.63
N GLU A 255 11.11 10.02 8.94
CA GLU A 255 11.97 11.08 8.40
C GLU A 255 12.97 11.59 9.45
N LEU A 256 12.76 11.27 10.72
CA LEU A 256 13.64 11.56 11.85
C LEU A 256 14.16 10.27 12.44
N PHE A 257 15.42 10.26 12.87
CA PHE A 257 15.97 9.12 13.60
C PHE A 257 17.07 9.57 14.55
N GLY A 258 17.25 8.83 15.63
CA GLY A 258 18.28 9.14 16.61
C GLY A 258 18.18 8.34 17.88
N ALA A 259 19.14 8.61 18.78
CA ALA A 259 19.17 8.13 20.16
C ALA A 259 19.90 9.16 21.04
N PRO A 260 19.69 9.11 22.38
CA PRO A 260 20.28 10.10 23.29
C PRO A 260 21.81 10.16 23.30
N ASP A 261 22.45 9.05 22.96
CA ASP A 261 23.91 8.87 23.00
C ASP A 261 24.62 9.12 21.65
N ILE A 262 23.89 9.60 20.63
CA ILE A 262 24.47 9.91 19.32
C ILE A 262 25.08 11.30 19.30
N ASP A 263 26.37 11.38 18.98
CA ASP A 263 27.01 12.63 18.55
C ASP A 263 26.62 12.90 17.07
N THR A 264 25.58 13.70 16.88
CA THR A 264 25.02 13.99 15.55
C THR A 264 26.02 14.65 14.62
N ARG A 265 26.89 15.50 15.14
CA ARG A 265 27.90 16.22 14.31
C ARG A 265 28.94 15.25 13.77
N ARG A 266 29.42 14.36 14.63
CA ARG A 266 30.35 13.30 14.24
C ARG A 266 29.70 12.35 13.25
N LEU A 267 28.46 11.89 13.53
CA LEU A 267 27.70 11.02 12.62
C LEU A 267 27.55 11.62 11.23
N LEU A 268 27.14 12.89 11.13
CA LEU A 268 27.01 13.57 9.84
C LEU A 268 28.33 13.74 9.09
N ALA A 269 29.44 13.97 9.82
CA ALA A 269 30.77 14.05 9.24
C ALA A 269 31.23 12.68 8.70
N ASP A 270 31.05 11.63 9.48
CA ASP A 270 31.39 10.25 9.10
C ASP A 270 30.58 9.77 7.89
N MET A 271 29.27 10.02 7.86
CA MET A 271 28.40 9.70 6.71
C MET A 271 28.89 10.37 5.43
N ARG A 272 29.24 11.66 5.50
CA ARG A 272 29.75 12.39 4.32
C ARG A 272 31.12 11.90 3.86
N ALA A 273 31.95 11.44 4.78
CA ALA A 273 33.28 10.91 4.46
C ALA A 273 33.21 9.50 3.88
N LEU A 274 32.34 8.64 4.45
CA LEU A 274 32.25 7.23 4.07
C LEU A 274 31.48 6.99 2.76
N ALA A 275 30.40 7.71 2.55
CA ALA A 275 29.49 7.43 1.42
C ALA A 275 28.83 8.71 0.87
N PRO A 276 29.60 9.68 0.34
CA PRO A 276 29.06 10.95 -0.15
C PRO A 276 28.04 10.75 -1.27
N ASP A 277 28.22 9.74 -2.11
CA ASP A 277 27.33 9.45 -3.23
C ASP A 277 25.96 8.95 -2.78
N TRP A 278 25.85 8.28 -1.66
CA TRP A 278 24.59 7.81 -1.11
C TRP A 278 23.73 8.95 -0.53
N LEU A 279 24.37 10.06 -0.23
CA LEU A 279 23.69 11.25 0.30
C LEU A 279 23.21 12.21 -0.81
N ARG A 280 23.53 11.90 -2.08
CA ARG A 280 23.01 12.70 -3.20
C ARG A 280 21.47 12.67 -3.21
N GLY A 281 20.86 13.84 -3.29
CA GLY A 281 19.41 13.99 -3.22
C GLY A 281 18.83 14.08 -1.81
N CYS A 282 19.67 13.97 -0.77
CA CYS A 282 19.29 14.13 0.63
C CYS A 282 19.86 15.40 1.23
N VAL A 283 19.09 16.08 2.07
CA VAL A 283 19.57 17.15 2.95
C VAL A 283 19.45 16.68 4.39
N LEU A 284 20.60 16.45 5.02
CA LEU A 284 20.68 16.00 6.41
C LEU A 284 20.91 17.20 7.34
N ARG A 285 20.13 17.27 8.42
CA ARG A 285 20.32 18.26 9.47
C ARG A 285 20.18 17.66 10.85
N GLU A 286 20.91 18.24 11.79
CA GLU A 286 20.72 17.96 13.21
C GLU A 286 19.36 18.46 13.69
N CYS A 287 18.68 17.66 14.52
CA CYS A 287 17.44 18.04 15.21
C CYS A 287 17.33 17.28 16.54
N TRP A 288 16.45 17.76 17.40
CA TRP A 288 16.08 17.12 18.65
C TRP A 288 14.58 16.83 18.61
N PHE A 289 14.20 15.70 19.12
CA PHE A 289 12.79 15.31 19.21
C PHE A 289 12.57 14.37 20.41
N GLU A 290 11.37 14.30 20.89
CA GLU A 290 10.94 13.36 21.92
C GLU A 290 10.13 12.25 21.25
N PRO A 291 10.65 11.00 21.20
CA PRO A 291 9.91 9.87 20.66
C PRO A 291 8.83 9.43 21.62
N THR A 292 7.71 8.92 21.07
CA THR A 292 6.63 8.35 21.88
C THR A 292 6.75 6.82 21.98
N PHE A 293 7.53 6.21 21.10
CA PHE A 293 7.81 4.78 21.04
C PHE A 293 9.33 4.54 21.00
#